data_8136134a6d7ea301787c759fb340ada0
#
_entry.id   8136134a6d7ea301787c759fb340ada0
#
_cell.length_a   1.000
_cell.length_b   1.000
_cell.length_c   1.000
_cell.angle_alpha   90.00
_cell.angle_beta   90.00
_cell.angle_gamma   90.00
#
_symmetry.space_group_name_H-M   'P 1'
#
loop_
_entity.id
_entity.type
_entity.pdbx_description
1 polymer ?
#
loop_
_entity_poly.entity_id
_entity_poly.type
_entity_poly.pdbx_seq_one_letter_code
_entity_poly.pdbx_strand_id
1 'polypeptide(L)'
;MKNFILGFVICILFASCTQKTKENIEMAPLLPVEDFFRNPDIAYFTISPDGKTLAFTKPVNQRMNVFATVIGSKDTIQLTNFTDRDVQSYFWKGNKIVYAKDQGGDENFHLYVVDADGKNQKDLTPFAKVNVGVIDGLIEYENELLISMNKENPELFDVYRLNLVTGSITLEAKNPGGVINWITDHTGTIRVAVQSDGVNSVLLYRDNKKQDFKQVLRTTFREGVNPLFFTFDNKFLYATSNLNRDKAALVKFDIANGKELALLYEHPEVDLEGLDYSYKRKVITKADYTTAKSEMKFFDEETEKLYAKLRDKLKTEDEIYITGNNLEETKFLVRTMSDRSLGASYLFDVAKDELIKIADRAPWLKSENLCEMKPITYTTTDGLKINGYLTIPKGVEPKNLPVIINPHGGPWARDEWGWNPEVQFLANRGYAVLQINFRGS
;
A
#
# COMPACT_ATOMS: atom_id res chain seq x y z
N MET A 1 -15.61 36.83 89.34
CA MET A 1 -16.37 37.38 88.24
C MET A 1 -15.44 37.34 87.04
N LYS A 2 -15.60 36.33 86.18
CA LYS A 2 -14.69 36.10 84.98
C LYS A 2 -15.54 36.28 83.74
N ASN A 3 -15.18 37.25 82.93
CA ASN A 3 -15.81 37.49 81.64
C ASN A 3 -15.23 36.52 80.64
N PHE A 4 -16.09 35.76 79.96
CA PHE A 4 -15.77 34.99 78.75
C PHE A 4 -16.15 35.77 77.50
N ILE A 5 -15.15 36.09 76.71
CA ILE A 5 -15.34 36.70 75.38
C ILE A 5 -15.32 35.55 74.38
N LEU A 6 -16.43 35.33 73.66
CA LEU A 6 -16.60 34.34 72.64
C LEU A 6 -16.20 34.99 71.29
N GLY A 7 -15.03 34.58 70.74
CA GLY A 7 -14.58 35.04 69.41
C GLY A 7 -15.24 34.24 68.29
N PHE A 8 -15.95 34.91 67.42
CA PHE A 8 -16.57 34.34 66.23
C PHE A 8 -15.55 34.38 65.08
N VAL A 9 -15.03 33.19 64.69
CA VAL A 9 -14.15 33.09 63.52
C VAL A 9 -15.02 32.85 62.28
N ILE A 10 -15.10 33.85 61.40
CA ILE A 10 -15.76 33.74 60.11
C ILE A 10 -14.76 33.15 59.12
N CYS A 11 -14.94 31.88 58.74
CA CYS A 11 -14.25 31.25 57.62
C CYS A 11 -14.90 31.72 56.29
N ILE A 12 -14.24 32.61 55.58
CA ILE A 12 -14.62 32.99 54.22
C ILE A 12 -14.07 31.89 53.26
N LEU A 13 -14.94 31.01 52.81
CA LEU A 13 -14.66 30.09 51.72
C LEU A 13 -14.62 30.84 50.39
N PHE A 14 -13.42 31.12 49.88
CA PHE A 14 -13.25 31.52 48.49
C PHE A 14 -13.55 30.32 47.57
N ALA A 15 -14.75 30.26 47.05
CA ALA A 15 -15.04 29.38 45.89
C ALA A 15 -14.34 29.98 44.68
N SER A 16 -13.14 29.46 44.39
CA SER A 16 -12.45 29.71 43.13
C SER A 16 -13.22 29.00 42.01
N CYS A 17 -14.11 29.69 41.35
CA CYS A 17 -14.62 29.29 40.04
C CYS A 17 -13.45 29.34 39.05
N THR A 18 -12.78 28.25 38.81
CA THR A 18 -11.94 28.09 37.62
C THR A 18 -12.87 28.13 36.41
N GLN A 19 -13.06 29.33 35.83
CA GLN A 19 -13.55 29.43 34.47
C GLN A 19 -12.58 28.63 33.59
N LYS A 20 -13.02 27.47 33.08
CA LYS A 20 -12.38 26.86 31.93
C LYS A 20 -12.43 27.94 30.83
N THR A 21 -11.29 28.51 30.54
CA THR A 21 -11.11 29.32 29.34
C THR A 21 -11.54 28.43 28.18
N LYS A 22 -12.63 28.80 27.49
CA LYS A 22 -12.95 28.22 26.19
C LYS A 22 -11.71 28.51 25.33
N GLU A 23 -10.95 27.50 25.00
CA GLU A 23 -9.97 27.60 23.93
C GLU A 23 -10.73 28.14 22.73
N ASN A 24 -10.28 29.27 22.23
CA ASN A 24 -10.79 29.82 20.98
C ASN A 24 -10.30 28.87 19.89
N ILE A 25 -11.10 27.84 19.58
CA ILE A 25 -10.82 26.91 18.51
C ILE A 25 -11.01 27.71 17.22
N GLU A 26 -9.91 28.09 16.60
CA GLU A 26 -9.91 28.81 15.34
C GLU A 26 -10.43 27.91 14.22
N MET A 27 -11.42 28.39 13.47
CA MET A 27 -11.94 27.67 12.30
C MET A 27 -10.84 27.57 11.24
N ALA A 28 -10.72 26.40 10.63
CA ALA A 28 -9.83 26.24 9.49
C ALA A 28 -10.24 27.15 8.33
N PRO A 29 -9.28 27.76 7.61
CA PRO A 29 -9.59 28.52 6.41
C PRO A 29 -10.19 27.61 5.33
N LEU A 30 -11.05 28.18 4.48
CA LEU A 30 -11.51 27.47 3.28
C LEU A 30 -10.35 27.33 2.30
N LEU A 31 -9.92 26.12 2.07
CA LEU A 31 -8.86 25.81 1.11
C LEU A 31 -9.45 25.64 -0.30
N PRO A 32 -8.73 26.03 -1.37
CA PRO A 32 -9.14 25.76 -2.75
C PRO A 32 -9.37 24.28 -3.00
N VAL A 33 -10.36 23.93 -3.83
CA VAL A 33 -10.65 22.53 -4.15
C VAL A 33 -9.46 21.84 -4.82
N GLU A 34 -8.74 22.58 -5.65
CA GLU A 34 -7.56 22.12 -6.37
C GLU A 34 -6.47 21.61 -5.42
N ASP A 35 -6.33 22.20 -4.25
CA ASP A 35 -5.30 21.83 -3.28
C ASP A 35 -5.49 20.41 -2.72
N PHE A 36 -6.72 19.91 -2.71
CA PHE A 36 -7.01 18.54 -2.26
C PHE A 36 -6.74 17.49 -3.36
N PHE A 37 -6.85 17.85 -4.64
CA PHE A 37 -6.89 16.91 -5.76
C PHE A 37 -5.76 17.07 -6.78
N ARG A 38 -4.93 18.12 -6.67
CA ARG A 38 -3.81 18.28 -7.59
C ARG A 38 -2.73 17.22 -7.38
N ASN A 39 -2.02 16.89 -8.45
CA ASN A 39 -0.88 16.01 -8.38
C ASN A 39 0.22 16.58 -7.47
N PRO A 40 0.97 15.74 -6.75
CA PRO A 40 2.15 16.17 -6.02
C PRO A 40 3.23 16.70 -6.98
N ASP A 41 4.04 17.66 -6.50
CA ASP A 41 5.15 18.20 -7.30
C ASP A 41 6.23 17.14 -7.57
N ILE A 42 6.35 16.16 -6.69
CA ILE A 42 7.24 15.00 -6.82
C ILE A 42 6.70 13.83 -5.98
N ALA A 43 6.74 12.61 -6.53
CA ALA A 43 6.18 11.44 -5.84
C ALA A 43 6.77 10.11 -6.34
N TYR A 44 6.30 9.02 -5.72
CA TYR A 44 6.54 7.63 -6.13
C TYR A 44 8.01 7.28 -6.31
N PHE A 45 8.83 7.61 -5.30
CA PHE A 45 10.25 7.29 -5.31
C PHE A 45 10.50 5.79 -5.33
N THR A 46 11.46 5.37 -6.17
CA THR A 46 12.04 4.02 -6.18
C THR A 46 13.56 4.12 -6.19
N ILE A 47 14.25 3.11 -5.69
CA ILE A 47 15.71 3.07 -5.62
C ILE A 47 16.25 1.97 -6.54
N SER A 48 17.34 2.27 -7.26
CA SER A 48 18.00 1.28 -8.13
C SER A 48 18.51 0.08 -7.33
N PRO A 49 18.60 -1.11 -7.92
CA PRO A 49 19.10 -2.31 -7.25
C PRO A 49 20.47 -2.15 -6.61
N ASP A 50 21.37 -1.36 -7.20
CA ASP A 50 22.71 -1.05 -6.67
C ASP A 50 22.73 0.05 -5.59
N GLY A 51 21.56 0.69 -5.32
CA GLY A 51 21.42 1.73 -4.31
C GLY A 51 22.07 3.07 -4.64
N LYS A 52 22.35 3.37 -5.93
CA LYS A 52 23.04 4.61 -6.33
C LYS A 52 22.12 5.67 -6.91
N THR A 53 20.97 5.26 -7.47
CA THR A 53 20.07 6.14 -8.22
C THR A 53 18.67 6.07 -7.66
N LEU A 54 18.01 7.21 -7.53
CA LEU A 54 16.57 7.31 -7.28
C LEU A 54 15.85 7.57 -8.59
N ALA A 55 14.71 6.91 -8.79
CA ALA A 55 13.73 7.36 -9.77
C ALA A 55 12.48 7.86 -9.04
N PHE A 56 11.76 8.77 -9.66
CA PHE A 56 10.57 9.40 -9.11
C PHE A 56 9.69 9.95 -10.23
N THR A 57 8.45 10.26 -9.93
CA THR A 57 7.58 10.96 -10.88
C THR A 57 7.47 12.44 -10.55
N LYS A 58 7.37 13.24 -11.60
CA LYS A 58 7.16 14.67 -11.54
C LYS A 58 6.24 15.11 -12.70
N PRO A 59 5.34 16.09 -12.51
CA PRO A 59 4.47 16.55 -13.57
C PRO A 59 5.24 17.33 -14.65
N VAL A 60 5.00 16.97 -15.91
CA VAL A 60 5.39 17.72 -17.10
C VAL A 60 4.11 17.99 -17.88
N ASN A 61 3.77 19.27 -18.11
CA ASN A 61 2.49 19.63 -18.71
C ASN A 61 1.28 18.93 -18.07
N GLN A 62 1.26 18.91 -16.72
CA GLN A 62 0.22 18.27 -15.88
C GLN A 62 0.17 16.73 -15.96
N ARG A 63 1.12 16.07 -16.64
CA ARG A 63 1.22 14.60 -16.72
C ARG A 63 2.42 14.10 -15.92
N MET A 64 2.18 13.07 -15.11
CA MET A 64 3.24 12.46 -14.31
C MET A 64 4.19 11.68 -15.20
N ASN A 65 5.44 12.11 -15.22
CA ASN A 65 6.54 11.51 -15.97
C ASN A 65 7.66 11.05 -15.05
N VAL A 66 8.44 10.08 -15.49
CA VAL A 66 9.53 9.47 -14.71
C VAL A 66 10.82 10.27 -14.91
N PHE A 67 11.49 10.52 -13.80
CA PHE A 67 12.80 11.15 -13.69
C PHE A 67 13.75 10.26 -12.90
N ALA A 68 15.04 10.45 -13.08
CA ALA A 68 16.08 9.82 -12.27
C ALA A 68 17.10 10.85 -11.76
N THR A 69 17.73 10.55 -10.62
CA THR A 69 18.84 11.31 -10.06
C THR A 69 19.83 10.40 -9.33
N VAL A 70 21.11 10.65 -9.46
CA VAL A 70 22.13 9.98 -8.62
C VAL A 70 21.98 10.49 -7.18
N ILE A 71 22.00 9.59 -6.21
CA ILE A 71 21.87 9.95 -4.80
C ILE A 71 23.01 10.91 -4.41
N GLY A 72 22.62 12.06 -3.85
CA GLY A 72 23.54 13.15 -3.51
C GLY A 72 23.79 14.18 -4.62
N SER A 73 23.31 13.94 -5.85
CA SER A 73 23.32 14.93 -6.91
C SER A 73 22.09 15.83 -6.87
N LYS A 74 22.22 17.05 -7.41
CA LYS A 74 21.08 17.94 -7.68
C LYS A 74 20.57 17.81 -9.12
N ASP A 75 21.33 17.16 -9.99
CA ASP A 75 20.98 16.99 -11.39
C ASP A 75 19.95 15.88 -11.54
N THR A 76 18.95 16.10 -12.38
CA THR A 76 17.90 15.13 -12.70
C THR A 76 17.88 14.87 -14.21
N ILE A 77 17.63 13.62 -14.58
CA ILE A 77 17.43 13.19 -15.96
C ILE A 77 15.95 12.89 -16.15
N GLN A 78 15.32 13.49 -17.14
CA GLN A 78 13.96 13.15 -17.53
C GLN A 78 14.00 11.88 -18.38
N LEU A 79 13.35 10.80 -17.92
CA LEU A 79 13.34 9.50 -18.58
C LEU A 79 12.17 9.33 -19.53
N THR A 80 11.04 9.98 -19.23
CA THR A 80 9.84 9.96 -20.08
C THR A 80 9.31 11.37 -20.32
N ASN A 81 8.66 11.60 -21.45
CA ASN A 81 8.11 12.92 -21.82
C ASN A 81 6.73 12.77 -22.49
N PHE A 82 5.76 12.25 -21.74
CA PHE A 82 4.39 12.09 -22.23
C PHE A 82 3.55 13.30 -21.87
N THR A 83 2.67 13.71 -22.78
CA THR A 83 1.77 14.87 -22.64
C THR A 83 0.30 14.48 -22.72
N ASP A 84 0.01 13.26 -23.13
CA ASP A 84 -1.34 12.70 -23.29
C ASP A 84 -1.83 11.99 -22.01
N ARG A 85 -0.99 11.16 -21.41
CA ARG A 85 -1.32 10.33 -20.26
C ARG A 85 -0.17 10.29 -19.25
N ASP A 86 -0.51 10.01 -17.99
CA ASP A 86 0.48 9.74 -16.95
C ASP A 86 1.17 8.39 -17.18
N VAL A 87 2.40 8.25 -16.73
CA VAL A 87 3.01 6.93 -16.52
C VAL A 87 2.27 6.26 -15.38
N GLN A 88 1.62 5.13 -15.63
CA GLN A 88 0.76 4.42 -14.68
C GLN A 88 1.55 3.81 -13.52
N SER A 89 2.64 3.14 -13.86
CA SER A 89 3.55 2.52 -12.89
C SER A 89 4.93 2.36 -13.49
N TYR A 90 5.93 2.22 -12.63
CA TYR A 90 7.31 1.95 -13.08
C TYR A 90 8.12 1.29 -11.97
N PHE A 91 9.19 0.59 -12.36
CA PHE A 91 10.12 -0.06 -11.44
C PHE A 91 11.51 -0.23 -12.07
N TRP A 92 12.49 -0.45 -11.24
CA TRP A 92 13.85 -0.77 -11.67
C TRP A 92 14.01 -2.22 -12.07
N LYS A 93 14.74 -2.45 -13.17
CA LYS A 93 15.22 -3.76 -13.58
C LYS A 93 16.69 -3.64 -14.03
N GLY A 94 17.62 -4.11 -13.19
CA GLY A 94 19.03 -3.77 -13.36
C GLY A 94 19.24 -2.25 -13.35
N ASN A 95 19.85 -1.72 -14.42
CA ASN A 95 20.05 -0.29 -14.62
C ASN A 95 18.98 0.38 -15.53
N LYS A 96 17.85 -0.28 -15.72
CA LYS A 96 16.75 0.19 -16.58
C LYS A 96 15.50 0.48 -15.75
N ILE A 97 14.68 1.38 -16.31
CA ILE A 97 13.30 1.58 -15.84
C ILE A 97 12.37 0.87 -16.81
N VAL A 98 11.56 -0.04 -16.26
CA VAL A 98 10.39 -0.59 -16.95
C VAL A 98 9.17 0.18 -16.48
N TYR A 99 8.30 0.58 -17.39
CA TYR A 99 7.10 1.34 -17.04
C TYR A 99 5.89 0.93 -17.87
N ALA A 100 4.71 1.13 -17.30
CA ALA A 100 3.44 0.87 -17.95
C ALA A 100 2.73 2.17 -18.33
N LYS A 101 2.16 2.21 -19.51
CA LYS A 101 1.37 3.33 -20.03
C LYS A 101 0.33 2.83 -21.03
N ASP A 102 -0.85 3.41 -20.99
CA ASP A 102 -1.91 3.24 -22.00
C ASP A 102 -1.80 4.33 -23.09
N GLN A 103 -2.58 4.18 -24.15
CA GLN A 103 -2.64 5.16 -25.24
C GLN A 103 -4.01 5.85 -25.24
N GLY A 104 -4.00 7.17 -25.00
CA GLY A 104 -5.21 7.98 -25.09
C GLY A 104 -6.34 7.63 -24.11
N GLY A 105 -6.10 6.80 -23.09
CA GLY A 105 -7.09 6.38 -22.10
C GLY A 105 -7.86 5.12 -22.49
N ASP A 106 -7.31 4.30 -23.37
CA ASP A 106 -7.91 3.04 -23.81
C ASP A 106 -7.77 1.89 -22.80
N GLU A 107 -7.04 2.13 -21.69
CA GLU A 107 -6.76 1.18 -20.61
C GLU A 107 -6.03 -0.10 -21.07
N ASN A 108 -5.51 -0.10 -22.30
CA ASN A 108 -4.64 -1.15 -22.80
C ASN A 108 -3.19 -0.79 -22.46
N PHE A 109 -2.72 -1.25 -21.32
CA PHE A 109 -1.40 -0.92 -20.81
C PHE A 109 -0.32 -1.73 -21.50
N HIS A 110 0.60 -1.04 -22.17
CA HIS A 110 1.82 -1.62 -22.71
C HIS A 110 2.98 -1.46 -21.74
N LEU A 111 3.96 -2.35 -21.83
CA LEU A 111 5.23 -2.23 -21.12
C LEU A 111 6.29 -1.59 -22.04
N TYR A 112 6.96 -0.63 -21.45
CA TYR A 112 8.07 0.10 -22.07
C TYR A 112 9.33 -0.08 -21.22
N VAL A 113 10.48 0.16 -21.83
CA VAL A 113 11.77 0.22 -21.15
C VAL A 113 12.53 1.47 -21.57
N VAL A 114 13.31 2.02 -20.64
CA VAL A 114 14.26 3.10 -20.88
C VAL A 114 15.49 2.91 -19.97
N ASP A 115 16.68 3.23 -20.48
CA ASP A 115 17.89 3.20 -19.67
C ASP A 115 17.89 4.35 -18.63
N ALA A 116 18.63 4.19 -17.53
CA ALA A 116 18.70 5.20 -16.48
C ALA A 116 19.27 6.57 -16.94
N ASP A 117 19.91 6.63 -18.12
CA ASP A 117 20.40 7.85 -18.74
C ASP A 117 19.37 8.48 -19.72
N GLY A 118 18.17 7.92 -19.81
CA GLY A 118 17.08 8.41 -20.69
C GLY A 118 17.17 7.93 -22.14
N LYS A 119 18.15 7.07 -22.49
CA LYS A 119 18.30 6.54 -23.84
C LYS A 119 17.58 5.19 -24.01
N ASN A 120 17.57 4.71 -25.26
CA ASN A 120 17.08 3.40 -25.67
C ASN A 120 15.62 3.11 -25.21
N GLN A 121 14.77 4.15 -25.21
CA GLN A 121 13.35 3.98 -24.95
C GLN A 121 12.70 3.10 -26.00
N LYS A 122 11.94 2.08 -25.56
CA LYS A 122 11.32 1.09 -26.44
C LYS A 122 9.99 0.60 -25.88
N ASP A 123 8.98 0.46 -26.75
CA ASP A 123 7.79 -0.35 -26.47
C ASP A 123 8.17 -1.83 -26.57
N LEU A 124 7.95 -2.58 -25.49
CA LEU A 124 8.27 -4.01 -25.42
C LEU A 124 7.09 -4.89 -25.83
N THR A 125 5.90 -4.34 -25.88
CA THR A 125 4.66 -5.07 -26.19
C THR A 125 3.82 -4.34 -27.26
N PRO A 126 4.39 -4.05 -28.44
CA PRO A 126 3.77 -3.22 -29.47
C PRO A 126 2.68 -3.97 -30.24
N PHE A 127 1.68 -4.50 -29.53
CA PHE A 127 0.55 -5.22 -30.10
C PHE A 127 -0.73 -4.39 -29.88
N ALA A 128 -1.58 -4.32 -30.90
CA ALA A 128 -2.83 -3.59 -30.79
C ALA A 128 -3.80 -4.24 -29.80
N LYS A 129 -4.43 -3.44 -28.95
CA LYS A 129 -5.47 -3.86 -28.00
C LYS A 129 -5.02 -4.90 -26.97
N VAL A 130 -3.74 -4.96 -26.66
CA VAL A 130 -3.26 -5.80 -25.57
C VAL A 130 -3.23 -5.04 -24.26
N ASN A 131 -3.49 -5.75 -23.19
CA ASN A 131 -3.23 -5.29 -21.83
C ASN A 131 -2.19 -6.20 -21.20
N VAL A 132 -1.18 -5.61 -20.57
CA VAL A 132 -0.03 -6.33 -20.05
C VAL A 132 0.14 -6.05 -18.55
N GLY A 133 0.28 -7.13 -17.76
CA GLY A 133 0.65 -7.07 -16.35
C GLY A 133 2.00 -7.76 -16.11
N VAL A 134 2.74 -7.31 -15.09
CA VAL A 134 3.96 -8.00 -14.64
C VAL A 134 3.56 -9.03 -13.58
N ILE A 135 3.94 -10.30 -13.80
CA ILE A 135 3.75 -11.39 -12.85
C ILE A 135 4.93 -11.50 -11.90
N ASP A 136 6.15 -11.47 -12.46
CA ASP A 136 7.37 -11.61 -11.67
C ASP A 136 8.52 -10.82 -12.31
N GLY A 137 9.20 -10.06 -11.47
CA GLY A 137 10.38 -9.29 -11.85
C GLY A 137 11.60 -10.16 -12.13
N LEU A 138 11.57 -11.46 -11.84
CA LEU A 138 12.66 -12.42 -12.05
C LEU A 138 14.02 -11.91 -11.55
N ILE A 139 14.12 -11.70 -10.25
CA ILE A 139 15.27 -11.00 -9.62
C ILE A 139 16.64 -11.62 -10.00
N GLU A 140 16.71 -12.93 -10.22
CA GLU A 140 17.92 -13.64 -10.64
C GLU A 140 18.27 -13.46 -12.14
N TYR A 141 17.36 -12.91 -12.95
CA TYR A 141 17.52 -12.76 -14.40
C TYR A 141 17.51 -11.28 -14.78
N GLU A 142 18.67 -10.66 -14.89
CA GLU A 142 18.82 -9.20 -15.05
C GLU A 142 17.97 -8.57 -16.14
N ASN A 143 17.77 -9.27 -17.27
CA ASN A 143 17.10 -8.73 -18.46
C ASN A 143 15.78 -9.42 -18.79
N GLU A 144 15.16 -10.11 -17.87
CA GLU A 144 13.93 -10.86 -18.14
C GLU A 144 12.83 -10.54 -17.13
N LEU A 145 11.58 -10.63 -17.59
CA LEU A 145 10.36 -10.54 -16.79
C LEU A 145 9.40 -11.67 -17.15
N LEU A 146 8.56 -12.08 -16.22
CA LEU A 146 7.33 -12.79 -16.55
C LEU A 146 6.18 -11.79 -16.58
N ILE A 147 5.44 -11.80 -17.67
CA ILE A 147 4.30 -10.94 -17.91
C ILE A 147 3.06 -11.75 -18.23
N SER A 148 1.90 -11.23 -17.88
CA SER A 148 0.61 -11.69 -18.40
C SER A 148 0.16 -10.79 -19.53
N MET A 149 -0.41 -11.36 -20.61
CA MET A 149 -0.86 -10.57 -21.75
C MET A 149 -2.01 -11.30 -22.47
N ASN A 150 -3.04 -10.53 -22.86
CA ASN A 150 -4.23 -11.03 -23.57
C ASN A 150 -4.07 -11.03 -25.12
N LYS A 151 -2.87 -11.32 -25.62
CA LYS A 151 -2.52 -11.19 -27.03
C LYS A 151 -3.29 -12.13 -27.95
N GLU A 152 -3.46 -13.40 -27.56
CA GLU A 152 -4.10 -14.43 -28.39
C GLU A 152 -5.63 -14.43 -28.22
N ASN A 153 -6.11 -14.08 -27.04
CA ASN A 153 -7.54 -13.97 -26.70
C ASN A 153 -7.75 -12.74 -25.80
N PRO A 154 -8.63 -11.79 -26.17
CA PRO A 154 -8.87 -10.58 -25.36
C PRO A 154 -9.34 -10.83 -23.93
N GLU A 155 -9.97 -11.97 -23.66
CA GLU A 155 -10.51 -12.34 -22.35
C GLU A 155 -9.52 -13.16 -21.49
N LEU A 156 -8.42 -13.66 -22.06
CA LEU A 156 -7.50 -14.58 -21.40
C LEU A 156 -6.07 -14.01 -21.39
N PHE A 157 -5.50 -13.94 -20.22
CA PHE A 157 -4.12 -13.48 -20.02
C PHE A 157 -3.20 -14.69 -19.93
N ASP A 158 -2.52 -14.99 -21.02
CA ASP A 158 -1.44 -15.98 -21.08
C ASP A 158 -0.16 -15.43 -20.47
N VAL A 159 0.73 -16.32 -20.03
CA VAL A 159 2.01 -15.91 -19.42
C VAL A 159 3.13 -16.02 -20.42
N TYR A 160 3.92 -14.96 -20.52
CA TYR A 160 5.06 -14.88 -21.40
C TYR A 160 6.33 -14.47 -20.64
N ARG A 161 7.46 -14.99 -21.08
CA ARG A 161 8.79 -14.49 -20.71
C ARG A 161 9.21 -13.42 -21.71
N LEU A 162 9.48 -12.24 -21.20
CA LEU A 162 9.87 -11.06 -21.97
C LEU A 162 11.33 -10.75 -21.70
N ASN A 163 12.15 -10.59 -22.77
CA ASN A 163 13.53 -10.12 -22.67
C ASN A 163 13.60 -8.61 -22.97
N LEU A 164 14.08 -7.84 -22.04
CA LEU A 164 14.11 -6.36 -22.11
C LEU A 164 15.08 -5.81 -23.15
N VAL A 165 16.14 -6.55 -23.47
CA VAL A 165 17.16 -6.11 -24.44
C VAL A 165 16.70 -6.39 -25.86
N THR A 166 16.36 -7.64 -26.15
CA THR A 166 15.96 -8.06 -27.49
C THR A 166 14.51 -7.72 -27.80
N GLY A 167 13.64 -7.65 -26.79
CA GLY A 167 12.18 -7.55 -26.92
C GLY A 167 11.55 -8.89 -27.32
N SER A 168 12.29 -10.02 -27.22
CA SER A 168 11.70 -11.33 -27.51
C SER A 168 10.69 -11.72 -26.44
N ILE A 169 9.58 -12.30 -26.90
CA ILE A 169 8.48 -12.77 -26.07
C ILE A 169 8.25 -14.25 -26.34
N THR A 170 8.34 -15.08 -25.31
CA THR A 170 8.14 -16.53 -25.38
C THR A 170 7.01 -16.97 -24.48
N LEU A 171 6.10 -17.81 -24.95
CA LEU A 171 4.99 -18.35 -24.16
C LEU A 171 5.53 -19.30 -23.08
N GLU A 172 5.17 -19.04 -21.81
CA GLU A 172 5.53 -19.87 -20.65
C GLU A 172 4.36 -20.69 -20.11
N ALA A 173 3.15 -20.14 -20.16
CA ALA A 173 1.95 -20.85 -19.77
C ALA A 173 0.72 -20.27 -20.47
N LYS A 174 -0.18 -21.14 -20.96
CA LYS A 174 -1.50 -20.75 -21.42
C LYS A 174 -2.47 -20.67 -20.26
N ASN A 175 -3.36 -19.68 -20.31
CA ASN A 175 -4.49 -19.60 -19.41
C ASN A 175 -5.58 -20.56 -19.89
N PRO A 176 -5.91 -21.62 -19.16
CA PRO A 176 -6.93 -22.58 -19.57
C PRO A 176 -8.37 -22.04 -19.43
N GLY A 177 -8.52 -20.81 -18.99
CA GLY A 177 -9.78 -20.15 -18.66
C GLY A 177 -9.89 -19.86 -17.17
N GLY A 178 -10.34 -18.64 -16.82
CA GLY A 178 -10.62 -18.23 -15.45
C GLY A 178 -9.41 -18.09 -14.51
N VAL A 179 -8.17 -18.23 -14.98
CA VAL A 179 -6.98 -17.94 -14.14
C VAL A 179 -6.86 -16.44 -13.94
N ILE A 180 -6.87 -16.04 -12.67
CA ILE A 180 -6.79 -14.65 -12.22
C ILE A 180 -5.45 -14.29 -11.59
N ASN A 181 -4.66 -15.28 -11.17
CA ASN A 181 -3.33 -15.06 -10.58
C ASN A 181 -2.39 -16.23 -10.83
N TRP A 182 -1.09 -15.94 -10.97
CA TRP A 182 -0.02 -16.88 -11.19
C TRP A 182 1.08 -16.68 -10.15
N ILE A 183 1.57 -17.76 -9.54
CA ILE A 183 2.64 -17.71 -8.55
C ILE A 183 3.85 -18.49 -9.05
N THR A 184 4.99 -17.83 -9.03
CA THR A 184 6.30 -18.41 -9.32
C THR A 184 6.99 -18.91 -8.06
N ASP A 185 7.86 -19.87 -8.21
CA ASP A 185 8.88 -20.14 -7.20
C ASP A 185 10.07 -19.17 -7.37
N HIS A 186 11.02 -19.19 -6.43
CA HIS A 186 12.18 -18.29 -6.45
C HIS A 186 13.15 -18.52 -7.63
N THR A 187 12.92 -19.54 -8.47
CA THR A 187 13.66 -19.75 -9.73
C THR A 187 12.94 -19.13 -10.93
N GLY A 188 11.79 -18.46 -10.72
CA GLY A 188 10.95 -17.90 -11.77
C GLY A 188 10.17 -18.96 -12.56
N THR A 189 9.94 -20.15 -11.99
CA THR A 189 9.07 -21.17 -12.55
C THR A 189 7.65 -21.01 -12.04
N ILE A 190 6.68 -20.86 -12.96
CA ILE A 190 5.26 -20.80 -12.59
C ILE A 190 4.82 -22.18 -12.11
N ARG A 191 4.44 -22.30 -10.84
CA ARG A 191 4.03 -23.57 -10.22
C ARG A 191 2.61 -23.55 -9.69
N VAL A 192 2.02 -22.38 -9.43
CA VAL A 192 0.64 -22.26 -8.96
C VAL A 192 -0.13 -21.32 -9.87
N ALA A 193 -1.40 -21.66 -10.12
CA ALA A 193 -2.39 -20.78 -10.72
C ALA A 193 -3.65 -20.75 -9.85
N VAL A 194 -4.23 -19.56 -9.71
CA VAL A 194 -5.50 -19.34 -9.01
C VAL A 194 -6.55 -19.09 -10.06
N GLN A 195 -7.56 -19.96 -10.15
CA GLN A 195 -8.74 -19.76 -11.00
C GLN A 195 -9.93 -19.29 -10.18
N SER A 196 -10.80 -18.50 -10.80
CA SER A 196 -12.09 -18.10 -10.23
C SER A 196 -13.19 -18.19 -11.29
N ASP A 197 -14.37 -18.63 -10.87
CA ASP A 197 -15.61 -18.54 -11.65
C ASP A 197 -16.55 -17.42 -11.15
N GLY A 198 -15.99 -16.53 -10.29
CA GLY A 198 -16.74 -15.45 -9.64
C GLY A 198 -17.40 -15.85 -8.31
N VAL A 199 -17.53 -17.14 -8.04
CA VAL A 199 -18.12 -17.71 -6.80
C VAL A 199 -17.17 -18.64 -6.10
N ASN A 200 -16.45 -19.47 -6.86
CA ASN A 200 -15.51 -20.44 -6.34
C ASN A 200 -14.09 -20.06 -6.72
N SER A 201 -13.14 -20.42 -5.86
CA SER A 201 -11.72 -20.34 -6.15
C SER A 201 -11.12 -21.73 -6.25
N VAL A 202 -10.21 -21.93 -7.20
CA VAL A 202 -9.53 -23.20 -7.43
C VAL A 202 -8.02 -22.96 -7.46
N LEU A 203 -7.28 -23.68 -6.63
CA LEU A 203 -5.83 -23.72 -6.70
C LEU A 203 -5.38 -24.84 -7.61
N LEU A 204 -4.61 -24.48 -8.61
CA LEU A 204 -3.95 -25.38 -9.53
C LEU A 204 -2.45 -25.41 -9.22
N TYR A 205 -1.84 -26.59 -9.28
CA TYR A 205 -0.44 -26.79 -8.99
C TYR A 205 0.26 -27.71 -9.99
N ARG A 206 1.54 -27.45 -10.23
CA ARG A 206 2.48 -28.35 -10.92
C ARG A 206 3.86 -28.25 -10.27
N ASP A 207 4.63 -29.33 -10.22
CA ASP A 207 5.99 -29.32 -9.65
C ASP A 207 6.99 -28.58 -10.54
N ASN A 208 6.80 -28.64 -11.85
CA ASN A 208 7.71 -28.03 -12.83
C ASN A 208 6.99 -27.76 -14.16
N LYS A 209 7.62 -27.03 -15.05
CA LYS A 209 7.04 -26.61 -16.33
C LYS A 209 6.75 -27.72 -17.33
N LYS A 210 7.26 -28.96 -17.10
CA LYS A 210 7.00 -30.13 -17.99
C LYS A 210 5.71 -30.85 -17.63
N GLN A 211 5.08 -30.50 -16.52
CA GLN A 211 3.83 -31.10 -16.04
C GLN A 211 2.65 -30.16 -16.31
N ASP A 212 1.47 -30.74 -16.49
CA ASP A 212 0.22 -30.02 -16.53
C ASP A 212 -0.20 -29.59 -15.12
N PHE A 213 -0.96 -28.52 -15.05
CA PHE A 213 -1.59 -28.08 -13.81
C PHE A 213 -2.66 -29.06 -13.36
N LYS A 214 -2.66 -29.41 -12.07
CA LYS A 214 -3.69 -30.24 -11.44
C LYS A 214 -4.42 -29.43 -10.38
N GLN A 215 -5.72 -29.61 -10.27
CA GLN A 215 -6.50 -29.05 -9.18
C GLN A 215 -6.09 -29.70 -7.86
N VAL A 216 -5.76 -28.87 -6.87
CA VAL A 216 -5.34 -29.32 -5.53
C VAL A 216 -6.32 -28.89 -4.45
N LEU A 217 -7.02 -27.76 -4.64
CA LEU A 217 -8.01 -27.27 -3.72
C LEU A 217 -9.12 -26.56 -4.50
N ARG A 218 -10.38 -26.71 -4.05
CA ARG A 218 -11.50 -25.90 -4.46
C ARG A 218 -12.21 -25.38 -3.23
N THR A 219 -12.48 -24.10 -3.18
CA THR A 219 -13.19 -23.41 -2.10
C THR A 219 -14.37 -22.61 -2.67
N THR A 220 -15.33 -22.28 -1.83
CA THR A 220 -16.43 -21.35 -2.16
C THR A 220 -16.02 -19.94 -1.73
N PHE A 221 -16.88 -18.94 -1.99
CA PHE A 221 -16.65 -17.56 -1.56
C PHE A 221 -16.55 -17.37 -0.02
N ARG A 222 -16.94 -18.39 0.78
CA ARG A 222 -16.92 -18.33 2.25
C ARG A 222 -15.58 -18.67 2.86
N GLU A 223 -14.82 -19.49 2.16
CA GLU A 223 -13.51 -19.94 2.61
C GLU A 223 -12.52 -19.82 1.45
N GLY A 224 -11.30 -19.47 1.73
CA GLY A 224 -10.30 -19.31 0.72
C GLY A 224 -8.88 -19.52 1.22
N VAL A 225 -8.00 -19.80 0.29
CA VAL A 225 -6.56 -19.74 0.46
C VAL A 225 -6.03 -18.83 -0.62
N ASN A 226 -5.40 -17.73 -0.21
CA ASN A 226 -4.72 -16.82 -1.12
C ASN A 226 -3.21 -17.05 -1.05
N PRO A 227 -2.60 -17.70 -2.05
CA PRO A 227 -1.17 -17.91 -2.12
C PRO A 227 -0.43 -16.56 -2.21
N LEU A 228 0.61 -16.37 -1.38
CA LEU A 228 1.44 -15.17 -1.41
C LEU A 228 2.74 -15.44 -2.19
N PHE A 229 3.60 -16.32 -1.70
CA PHE A 229 4.84 -16.71 -2.34
C PHE A 229 5.36 -18.04 -1.75
N PHE A 230 6.29 -18.70 -2.46
CA PHE A 230 6.92 -19.92 -1.98
C PHE A 230 7.86 -19.68 -0.80
N THR A 231 7.99 -20.67 0.09
CA THR A 231 9.09 -20.70 1.06
C THR A 231 10.44 -20.68 0.31
N PHE A 232 11.49 -20.15 0.93
CA PHE A 232 12.79 -19.97 0.25
C PHE A 232 13.47 -21.26 -0.21
N ASP A 233 13.00 -22.42 0.29
CA ASP A 233 13.40 -23.74 -0.20
C ASP A 233 12.52 -24.27 -1.36
N ASN A 234 11.58 -23.45 -1.84
CA ASN A 234 10.62 -23.75 -2.91
C ASN A 234 9.73 -24.97 -2.69
N LYS A 235 9.52 -25.40 -1.41
CA LYS A 235 8.73 -26.62 -1.12
C LYS A 235 7.28 -26.30 -0.81
N PHE A 236 7.02 -25.25 -0.06
CA PHE A 236 5.70 -24.88 0.45
C PHE A 236 5.36 -23.44 0.08
N LEU A 237 4.15 -23.02 0.37
CA LEU A 237 3.73 -21.60 0.24
C LEU A 237 3.57 -20.95 1.60
N TYR A 238 3.78 -19.65 1.64
CA TYR A 238 3.11 -18.76 2.55
C TYR A 238 1.79 -18.31 1.90
N ALA A 239 0.73 -18.33 2.68
CA ALA A 239 -0.60 -17.95 2.20
C ALA A 239 -1.41 -17.29 3.32
N THR A 240 -2.40 -16.49 2.97
CA THR A 240 -3.50 -16.18 3.88
C THR A 240 -4.63 -17.18 3.66
N SER A 241 -5.24 -17.64 4.74
CA SER A 241 -6.27 -18.68 4.70
C SER A 241 -7.30 -18.48 5.81
N ASN A 242 -8.58 -18.64 5.46
CA ASN A 242 -9.66 -18.74 6.44
C ASN A 242 -10.35 -20.11 6.44
N LEU A 243 -9.65 -21.17 6.03
CA LEU A 243 -10.18 -22.53 6.09
C LEU A 243 -10.51 -22.91 7.54
N ASN A 244 -11.78 -23.26 7.81
CA ASN A 244 -12.33 -23.61 9.11
C ASN A 244 -12.15 -22.52 10.19
N ARG A 245 -12.06 -21.25 9.80
CA ARG A 245 -11.97 -20.10 10.72
C ARG A 245 -12.67 -18.87 10.15
N ASP A 246 -12.98 -17.92 11.01
CA ASP A 246 -13.66 -16.68 10.62
C ASP A 246 -12.71 -15.70 9.90
N LYS A 247 -11.50 -15.54 10.43
CA LYS A 247 -10.54 -14.56 9.90
C LYS A 247 -9.47 -15.22 9.06
N ALA A 248 -9.02 -14.49 8.01
CA ALA A 248 -7.88 -14.94 7.21
C ALA A 248 -6.59 -14.82 8.04
N ALA A 249 -5.98 -15.97 8.30
CA ALA A 249 -4.74 -16.10 9.06
C ALA A 249 -3.56 -16.34 8.13
N LEU A 250 -2.35 -15.99 8.56
CA LEU A 250 -1.12 -16.33 7.87
C LEU A 250 -0.75 -17.78 8.17
N VAL A 251 -0.56 -18.58 7.13
CA VAL A 251 -0.27 -20.00 7.23
C VAL A 251 0.92 -20.39 6.34
N LYS A 252 1.59 -21.49 6.72
CA LYS A 252 2.43 -22.29 5.83
C LYS A 252 1.55 -23.36 5.18
N PHE A 253 1.54 -23.43 3.86
CA PHE A 253 0.60 -24.24 3.09
C PHE A 253 1.34 -25.24 2.20
N ASP A 254 0.96 -26.51 2.26
CA ASP A 254 1.40 -27.57 1.36
C ASP A 254 0.55 -27.56 0.09
N ILE A 255 1.05 -26.87 -0.93
CA ILE A 255 0.31 -26.72 -2.18
C ILE A 255 0.17 -28.04 -2.94
N ALA A 256 1.11 -28.97 -2.82
CA ALA A 256 1.04 -30.27 -3.52
C ALA A 256 -0.10 -31.15 -2.97
N ASN A 257 -0.43 -31.01 -1.70
CA ASN A 257 -1.49 -31.78 -1.01
C ASN A 257 -2.73 -30.95 -0.65
N GLY A 258 -2.75 -29.65 -0.96
CA GLY A 258 -3.88 -28.76 -0.75
C GLY A 258 -4.26 -28.59 0.73
N LYS A 259 -3.28 -28.47 1.66
CA LYS A 259 -3.55 -28.39 3.10
C LYS A 259 -2.63 -27.45 3.85
N GLU A 260 -3.13 -26.89 4.92
CA GLU A 260 -2.34 -26.11 5.88
C GLU A 260 -1.39 -27.04 6.65
N LEU A 261 -0.13 -26.57 6.84
CA LEU A 261 0.89 -27.26 7.64
C LEU A 261 1.07 -26.61 9.02
N ALA A 262 1.01 -25.29 9.08
CA ALA A 262 1.21 -24.55 10.30
C ALA A 262 0.48 -23.19 10.25
N LEU A 263 -0.14 -22.82 11.33
CA LEU A 263 -0.60 -21.46 11.60
C LEU A 263 0.61 -20.65 12.04
N LEU A 264 0.89 -19.53 11.35
CA LEU A 264 1.99 -18.62 11.69
C LEU A 264 1.51 -17.42 12.52
N TYR A 265 0.38 -16.84 12.13
CA TYR A 265 -0.24 -15.77 12.88
C TYR A 265 -1.72 -15.62 12.52
N GLU A 266 -2.55 -15.32 13.49
CA GLU A 266 -3.97 -15.00 13.37
C GLU A 266 -4.29 -13.81 14.26
N HIS A 267 -5.08 -12.85 13.76
CA HIS A 267 -5.58 -11.76 14.55
C HIS A 267 -7.05 -12.05 14.94
N PRO A 268 -7.48 -11.78 16.21
CA PRO A 268 -8.81 -12.16 16.67
C PRO A 268 -9.95 -11.35 16.03
N GLU A 269 -9.69 -10.16 15.52
CA GLU A 269 -10.73 -9.23 15.04
C GLU A 269 -10.70 -8.96 13.54
N VAL A 270 -9.54 -9.09 12.88
CA VAL A 270 -9.36 -8.69 11.49
C VAL A 270 -8.61 -9.73 10.67
N ASP A 271 -8.78 -9.70 9.36
CA ASP A 271 -8.01 -10.49 8.42
C ASP A 271 -6.57 -10.00 8.31
N LEU A 272 -5.64 -10.90 7.99
CA LEU A 272 -4.28 -10.54 7.59
C LEU A 272 -4.28 -10.16 6.11
N GLU A 273 -3.61 -9.05 5.78
CA GLU A 273 -3.63 -8.46 4.44
C GLU A 273 -2.46 -8.92 3.57
N GLY A 274 -1.28 -9.09 4.18
CA GLY A 274 -0.08 -9.44 3.43
C GLY A 274 1.05 -9.94 4.32
N LEU A 275 2.13 -10.35 3.66
CA LEU A 275 3.36 -10.81 4.28
C LEU A 275 4.53 -10.28 3.48
N ASP A 276 5.42 -9.56 4.13
CA ASP A 276 6.68 -9.09 3.56
C ASP A 276 7.83 -10.05 3.85
N TYR A 277 8.86 -9.99 3.02
CA TYR A 277 10.07 -10.77 3.21
C TYR A 277 11.33 -10.00 2.79
N SER A 278 12.47 -10.40 3.33
CA SER A 278 13.79 -9.99 2.86
C SER A 278 14.29 -11.02 1.86
N TYR A 279 14.48 -10.60 0.60
CA TYR A 279 15.07 -11.45 -0.42
C TYR A 279 16.54 -11.78 -0.10
N LYS A 280 17.28 -10.79 0.38
CA LYS A 280 18.70 -10.94 0.75
C LYS A 280 18.91 -11.94 1.89
N ARG A 281 18.12 -11.81 2.96
CA ARG A 281 18.25 -12.62 4.17
C ARG A 281 17.45 -13.92 4.13
N LYS A 282 16.53 -14.06 3.15
CA LYS A 282 15.64 -15.21 2.96
C LYS A 282 14.81 -15.51 4.21
N VAL A 283 14.20 -14.47 4.77
CA VAL A 283 13.31 -14.55 5.93
C VAL A 283 12.03 -13.77 5.67
N ILE A 284 10.92 -14.23 6.26
CA ILE A 284 9.71 -13.40 6.35
C ILE A 284 9.94 -12.32 7.38
N THR A 285 9.48 -11.10 7.12
CA THR A 285 9.82 -9.93 7.93
C THR A 285 8.65 -9.46 8.77
N LYS A 286 7.51 -9.17 8.15
CA LYS A 286 6.31 -8.69 8.85
C LYS A 286 5.05 -9.07 8.10
N ALA A 287 3.95 -9.16 8.82
CA ALA A 287 2.60 -9.17 8.26
C ALA A 287 1.87 -7.89 8.62
N ASP A 288 1.10 -7.36 7.66
CA ASP A 288 0.28 -6.18 7.84
C ASP A 288 -1.18 -6.57 8.09
N TYR A 289 -1.85 -5.79 8.91
CA TYR A 289 -3.29 -5.88 9.17
C TYR A 289 -3.82 -4.52 9.64
N THR A 290 -5.12 -4.29 9.45
CA THR A 290 -5.75 -3.02 9.80
C THR A 290 -6.84 -3.21 10.84
N THR A 291 -6.64 -2.67 12.04
CA THR A 291 -7.67 -2.49 13.06
C THR A 291 -8.32 -1.11 12.91
N ALA A 292 -8.14 -0.22 13.87
CA ALA A 292 -8.48 1.20 13.72
C ALA A 292 -7.48 1.95 12.83
N LYS A 293 -6.22 1.51 12.83
CA LYS A 293 -5.11 1.99 12.01
C LYS A 293 -4.33 0.79 11.47
N SER A 294 -3.40 1.04 10.57
CA SER A 294 -2.47 0.01 10.08
C SER A 294 -1.56 -0.45 11.21
N GLU A 295 -1.41 -1.76 11.35
CA GLU A 295 -0.58 -2.42 12.36
C GLU A 295 0.29 -3.50 11.71
N MET A 296 1.35 -3.90 12.41
CA MET A 296 2.34 -4.85 11.90
C MET A 296 2.64 -5.92 12.94
N LYS A 297 2.69 -7.17 12.49
CA LYS A 297 3.27 -8.28 13.25
C LYS A 297 4.65 -8.57 12.69
N PHE A 298 5.71 -8.34 13.46
CA PHE A 298 7.08 -8.67 13.06
C PHE A 298 7.39 -10.14 13.32
N PHE A 299 8.08 -10.77 12.37
CA PHE A 299 8.63 -12.12 12.43
C PHE A 299 10.18 -12.09 12.46
N ASP A 300 10.77 -10.94 12.20
CA ASP A 300 12.20 -10.70 12.06
C ASP A 300 12.63 -9.52 12.93
N GLU A 301 13.55 -9.81 13.87
CA GLU A 301 14.02 -8.82 14.84
C GLU A 301 14.78 -7.65 14.19
N GLU A 302 15.49 -7.89 13.08
CA GLU A 302 16.23 -6.84 12.37
C GLU A 302 15.27 -5.83 11.74
N THR A 303 14.18 -6.31 11.15
CA THR A 303 13.12 -5.46 10.59
C THR A 303 12.39 -4.68 11.70
N GLU A 304 12.08 -5.32 12.83
CA GLU A 304 11.45 -4.65 13.98
C GLU A 304 12.35 -3.52 14.51
N LYS A 305 13.65 -3.77 14.68
CA LYS A 305 14.64 -2.76 15.08
C LYS A 305 14.76 -1.61 14.07
N LEU A 306 14.67 -1.92 12.78
CA LEU A 306 14.67 -0.90 11.73
C LEU A 306 13.46 0.05 11.86
N TYR A 307 12.25 -0.49 12.04
CA TYR A 307 11.05 0.33 12.25
C TYR A 307 11.12 1.14 13.55
N ALA A 308 11.61 0.56 14.64
CA ALA A 308 11.81 1.28 15.90
C ALA A 308 12.79 2.45 15.74
N LYS A 309 13.90 2.23 15.04
CA LYS A 309 14.89 3.26 14.72
C LYS A 309 14.31 4.38 13.84
N LEU A 310 13.54 4.05 12.82
CA LEU A 310 12.88 5.04 11.97
C LEU A 310 11.90 5.89 12.75
N ARG A 311 11.13 5.28 13.66
CA ARG A 311 10.21 6.00 14.53
C ARG A 311 10.93 6.97 15.48
N ASP A 312 12.04 6.55 16.08
CA ASP A 312 12.87 7.42 16.93
C ASP A 312 13.45 8.60 16.16
N LYS A 313 13.95 8.38 14.93
CA LYS A 313 14.52 9.44 14.09
C LYS A 313 13.46 10.42 13.58
N LEU A 314 12.29 9.95 13.22
CA LEU A 314 11.18 10.78 12.68
C LEU A 314 10.45 11.57 13.76
N LYS A 315 10.34 11.01 14.98
CA LYS A 315 9.60 11.61 16.12
C LYS A 315 8.20 12.09 15.74
N THR A 316 7.48 11.26 14.98
CA THR A 316 6.17 11.56 14.44
C THR A 316 5.13 10.55 14.91
N GLU A 317 3.88 10.98 15.01
CA GLU A 317 2.70 10.13 15.20
C GLU A 317 2.15 9.60 13.87
N ASP A 318 2.72 10.04 12.74
CA ASP A 318 2.35 9.54 11.42
C ASP A 318 2.68 8.05 11.28
N GLU A 319 1.95 7.38 10.43
CA GLU A 319 2.28 6.01 10.00
C GLU A 319 3.56 6.03 9.18
N ILE A 320 4.39 5.01 9.36
CA ILE A 320 5.68 4.86 8.70
C ILE A 320 5.65 3.61 7.82
N TYR A 321 5.96 3.79 6.54
CA TYR A 321 6.02 2.73 5.56
C TYR A 321 7.41 2.66 4.94
N ILE A 322 8.00 1.47 4.87
CA ILE A 322 9.14 1.20 3.99
C ILE A 322 8.55 0.87 2.61
N THR A 323 8.81 1.75 1.63
CA THR A 323 8.24 1.64 0.28
C THR A 323 9.18 0.99 -0.73
N GLY A 324 10.41 0.69 -0.32
CA GLY A 324 11.40 0.01 -1.14
C GLY A 324 12.79 0.05 -0.53
N ASN A 325 13.67 -0.76 -1.07
CA ASN A 325 15.08 -0.84 -0.70
C ASN A 325 15.93 -1.27 -1.90
N ASN A 326 17.26 -1.06 -1.82
CA ASN A 326 18.19 -1.65 -2.76
C ASN A 326 18.43 -3.14 -2.44
N LEU A 327 18.99 -3.92 -3.38
CA LEU A 327 19.17 -5.37 -3.22
C LEU A 327 19.98 -5.75 -1.97
N GLU A 328 20.95 -4.92 -1.60
CA GLU A 328 21.78 -5.16 -0.42
C GLU A 328 21.15 -4.72 0.89
N GLU A 329 19.93 -4.21 0.88
CA GLU A 329 19.22 -3.71 2.07
C GLU A 329 20.06 -2.71 2.90
N THR A 330 20.90 -1.91 2.22
CA THR A 330 21.72 -0.87 2.83
C THR A 330 21.07 0.51 2.76
N LYS A 331 20.06 0.67 1.92
CA LYS A 331 19.27 1.88 1.77
C LYS A 331 17.80 1.55 1.67
N PHE A 332 16.99 2.28 2.42
CA PHE A 332 15.54 2.13 2.46
C PHE A 332 14.85 3.42 2.09
N LEU A 333 13.84 3.34 1.25
CA LEU A 333 12.89 4.42 1.04
C LEU A 333 11.80 4.34 2.10
N VAL A 334 11.58 5.45 2.78
CA VAL A 334 10.63 5.55 3.88
C VAL A 334 9.63 6.63 3.54
N ARG A 335 8.37 6.37 3.80
CA ARG A 335 7.26 7.31 3.64
C ARG A 335 6.53 7.46 4.97
N THR A 336 6.16 8.69 5.29
CA THR A 336 5.20 8.98 6.36
C THR A 336 3.85 9.38 5.79
N MET A 337 2.76 9.16 6.52
CA MET A 337 1.41 9.58 6.17
C MET A 337 0.54 9.67 7.42
N SER A 338 -0.43 10.58 7.42
CA SER A 338 -1.49 10.62 8.44
C SER A 338 -2.83 11.04 7.82
N ASP A 339 -3.85 11.12 8.63
CA ASP A 339 -5.16 11.63 8.23
C ASP A 339 -5.12 13.11 7.78
N ARG A 340 -4.14 13.88 8.25
CA ARG A 340 -3.95 15.32 7.98
C ARG A 340 -2.68 15.62 7.19
N SER A 341 -2.06 14.62 6.58
CA SER A 341 -0.83 14.81 5.80
C SER A 341 -0.68 13.72 4.75
N LEU A 342 -0.44 14.11 3.49
CA LEU A 342 0.03 13.17 2.47
C LEU A 342 1.43 12.66 2.79
N GLY A 343 2.10 13.26 3.78
CA GLY A 343 3.38 12.85 4.29
C GLY A 343 4.56 13.31 3.46
N ALA A 344 5.70 12.75 3.79
CA ALA A 344 6.97 12.99 3.14
C ALA A 344 7.68 11.68 2.79
N SER A 345 8.61 11.78 1.85
CA SER A 345 9.49 10.68 1.46
C SER A 345 10.90 10.92 2.00
N TYR A 346 11.53 9.85 2.47
CA TYR A 346 12.87 9.88 3.06
C TYR A 346 13.72 8.75 2.47
N LEU A 347 15.03 8.94 2.50
CA LEU A 347 16.02 7.91 2.27
C LEU A 347 16.74 7.62 3.59
N PHE A 348 16.71 6.37 4.03
CA PHE A 348 17.50 5.91 5.17
C PHE A 348 18.73 5.17 4.66
N ASP A 349 19.93 5.68 5.00
CA ASP A 349 21.22 5.04 4.73
C ASP A 349 21.67 4.31 6.01
N VAL A 350 21.66 2.98 5.96
CA VAL A 350 21.97 2.12 7.12
C VAL A 350 23.41 2.30 7.58
N ALA A 351 24.37 2.40 6.63
CA ALA A 351 25.80 2.49 6.97
C ALA A 351 26.16 3.81 7.64
N LYS A 352 25.47 4.89 7.29
CA LYS A 352 25.65 6.21 7.87
C LYS A 352 24.76 6.46 9.07
N ASP A 353 23.79 5.61 9.31
CA ASP A 353 22.68 5.80 10.26
C ASP A 353 21.97 7.16 10.04
N GLU A 354 21.78 7.55 8.79
CA GLU A 354 21.26 8.85 8.39
C GLU A 354 19.90 8.71 7.71
N LEU A 355 18.92 9.52 8.14
CA LEU A 355 17.59 9.63 7.53
C LEU A 355 17.49 11.00 6.85
N ILE A 356 17.48 11.01 5.52
CA ILE A 356 17.45 12.21 4.69
C ILE A 356 16.05 12.42 4.15
N LYS A 357 15.41 13.56 4.44
CA LYS A 357 14.16 13.93 3.82
C LYS A 357 14.39 14.26 2.35
N ILE A 358 13.66 13.58 1.47
CA ILE A 358 13.76 13.78 0.01
C ILE A 358 12.74 14.82 -0.45
N ALA A 359 11.48 14.67 -0.05
CA ALA A 359 10.40 15.55 -0.50
C ALA A 359 9.18 15.49 0.43
N ASP A 360 8.45 16.60 0.52
CA ASP A 360 7.06 16.63 0.97
C ASP A 360 6.15 16.36 -0.22
N ARG A 361 5.08 15.58 -0.03
CA ARG A 361 4.14 15.27 -1.12
C ARG A 361 3.15 16.40 -1.42
N ALA A 362 2.75 17.15 -0.40
CA ALA A 362 1.82 18.25 -0.53
C ALA A 362 2.22 19.42 0.40
N PRO A 363 3.33 20.12 0.11
CA PRO A 363 3.84 21.18 0.99
C PRO A 363 2.89 22.40 1.09
N TRP A 364 1.93 22.52 0.19
CA TRP A 364 0.89 23.58 0.22
C TRP A 364 -0.26 23.27 1.21
N LEU A 365 -0.44 22.01 1.62
CA LEU A 365 -1.43 21.62 2.63
C LEU A 365 -0.76 21.57 4.01
N LYS A 366 -1.18 22.44 4.89
CA LYS A 366 -0.69 22.49 6.26
C LYS A 366 -1.60 21.67 7.16
N SER A 367 -1.04 20.74 7.93
CA SER A 367 -1.80 19.82 8.81
C SER A 367 -2.65 20.54 9.85
N GLU A 368 -2.24 21.75 10.29
CA GLU A 368 -3.02 22.59 11.19
C GLU A 368 -4.31 23.13 10.58
N ASN A 369 -4.48 23.09 9.26
CA ASN A 369 -5.70 23.52 8.55
C ASN A 369 -6.62 22.35 8.17
N LEU A 370 -6.23 21.11 8.48
CA LEU A 370 -6.93 19.90 8.09
C LEU A 370 -7.69 19.28 9.27
N CYS A 371 -8.67 18.45 8.96
CA CYS A 371 -9.60 17.87 9.91
C CYS A 371 -9.12 16.50 10.39
N GLU A 372 -9.24 16.24 11.69
CA GLU A 372 -8.85 14.96 12.28
C GLU A 372 -9.87 13.87 11.94
N MET A 373 -9.39 12.70 11.49
CA MET A 373 -10.19 11.51 11.27
C MET A 373 -10.12 10.61 12.50
N LYS A 374 -11.25 10.44 13.19
CA LYS A 374 -11.35 9.64 14.41
C LYS A 374 -11.94 8.27 14.11
N PRO A 375 -11.25 7.17 14.50
CA PRO A 375 -11.87 5.86 14.52
C PRO A 375 -13.09 5.86 15.45
N ILE A 376 -14.16 5.23 15.01
CA ILE A 376 -15.39 5.05 15.79
C ILE A 376 -15.85 3.60 15.70
N THR A 377 -16.60 3.18 16.71
CA THR A 377 -17.30 1.89 16.72
C THR A 377 -18.72 2.11 17.22
N TYR A 378 -19.69 1.50 16.58
CA TYR A 378 -21.08 1.46 17.05
C TYR A 378 -21.66 0.06 16.97
N THR A 379 -22.73 -0.19 17.72
CA THR A 379 -23.41 -1.49 17.73
C THR A 379 -24.73 -1.37 16.96
N THR A 380 -24.92 -2.26 16.00
CA THR A 380 -26.17 -2.36 15.23
C THR A 380 -27.29 -2.92 16.09
N THR A 381 -28.54 -2.82 15.62
CA THR A 381 -29.73 -3.30 16.33
C THR A 381 -29.70 -4.82 16.58
N ASP A 382 -28.98 -5.57 15.78
CA ASP A 382 -28.77 -7.03 15.94
C ASP A 382 -27.48 -7.38 16.70
N GLY A 383 -26.81 -6.40 17.31
CA GLY A 383 -25.67 -6.60 18.21
C GLY A 383 -24.29 -6.67 17.53
N LEU A 384 -24.19 -6.49 16.21
CA LEU A 384 -22.91 -6.49 15.52
C LEU A 384 -22.15 -5.17 15.78
N LYS A 385 -20.87 -5.27 16.11
CA LYS A 385 -19.97 -4.11 16.17
C LYS A 385 -19.53 -3.72 14.77
N ILE A 386 -19.75 -2.46 14.41
CA ILE A 386 -19.34 -1.86 13.14
C ILE A 386 -18.29 -0.81 13.44
N ASN A 387 -17.16 -0.90 12.76
CA ASN A 387 -16.09 0.08 12.81
C ASN A 387 -16.24 1.08 11.67
N GLY A 388 -15.68 2.27 11.85
CA GLY A 388 -15.68 3.31 10.83
C GLY A 388 -14.84 4.51 11.26
N TYR A 389 -14.96 5.59 10.54
CA TYR A 389 -14.23 6.83 10.83
C TYR A 389 -15.18 8.02 10.76
N LEU A 390 -14.98 8.95 11.68
CA LEU A 390 -15.71 10.21 11.73
C LEU A 390 -14.73 11.37 11.62
N THR A 391 -14.88 12.15 10.58
CA THR A 391 -14.11 13.40 10.39
C THR A 391 -15.04 14.59 10.65
N ILE A 392 -14.65 15.42 11.61
CA ILE A 392 -15.43 16.62 12.01
C ILE A 392 -14.71 17.87 11.54
N PRO A 393 -15.43 18.87 11.02
CA PRO A 393 -14.86 20.16 10.64
C PRO A 393 -14.03 20.76 11.77
N LYS A 394 -12.83 21.24 11.46
CA LYS A 394 -11.96 21.87 12.44
C LYS A 394 -12.50 23.20 12.92
N GLY A 395 -12.45 23.43 14.24
CA GLY A 395 -12.89 24.68 14.84
C GLY A 395 -14.40 24.82 15.00
N VAL A 396 -15.15 23.73 14.81
CA VAL A 396 -16.62 23.72 14.93
C VAL A 396 -17.03 22.80 16.09
N GLU A 397 -18.02 23.24 16.88
CA GLU A 397 -18.61 22.36 17.91
C GLU A 397 -19.30 21.18 17.23
N PRO A 398 -19.03 19.93 17.65
CA PRO A 398 -19.59 18.72 17.01
C PRO A 398 -21.07 18.49 17.41
N LYS A 399 -21.92 19.49 17.11
CA LYS A 399 -23.34 19.47 17.47
C LYS A 399 -24.19 20.01 16.34
N ASN A 400 -25.20 19.25 15.95
CA ASN A 400 -26.15 19.63 14.88
C ASN A 400 -25.47 19.94 13.54
N LEU A 401 -24.36 19.29 13.25
CA LEU A 401 -23.67 19.43 11.96
C LEU A 401 -24.42 18.69 10.86
N PRO A 402 -24.42 19.20 9.63
CA PRO A 402 -24.80 18.38 8.47
C PRO A 402 -23.79 17.23 8.34
N VAL A 403 -24.29 16.01 8.11
CA VAL A 403 -23.47 14.81 8.02
C VAL A 403 -23.56 14.25 6.61
N ILE A 404 -22.42 13.90 6.04
CA ILE A 404 -22.33 13.11 4.80
C ILE A 404 -21.93 11.70 5.20
N ILE A 405 -22.73 10.70 4.78
CA ILE A 405 -22.38 9.29 4.87
C ILE A 405 -21.65 8.92 3.57
N ASN A 406 -20.40 8.54 3.69
CA ASN A 406 -19.53 8.20 2.56
C ASN A 406 -19.10 6.72 2.68
N PRO A 407 -19.92 5.76 2.16
CA PRO A 407 -19.58 4.34 2.20
C PRO A 407 -18.56 4.01 1.09
N HIS A 408 -17.62 3.13 1.42
CA HIS A 408 -16.70 2.59 0.40
C HIS A 408 -17.42 1.72 -0.63
N GLY A 409 -16.77 1.53 -1.78
CA GLY A 409 -17.20 0.58 -2.81
C GLY A 409 -16.94 -0.88 -2.39
N GLY A 410 -17.24 -1.82 -3.25
CA GLY A 410 -17.00 -3.22 -2.96
C GLY A 410 -18.19 -4.13 -3.27
N PRO A 411 -18.63 -5.02 -2.37
CA PRO A 411 -18.67 -4.91 -0.90
C PRO A 411 -17.40 -5.34 -0.13
N TRP A 412 -16.55 -6.18 -0.70
CA TRP A 412 -15.35 -6.71 -0.04
C TRP A 412 -14.18 -5.72 -0.14
N ALA A 413 -14.35 -4.58 0.48
CA ALA A 413 -13.37 -3.55 0.66
C ALA A 413 -13.54 -2.95 2.06
N ARG A 414 -12.80 -1.92 2.40
CA ARG A 414 -12.97 -1.16 3.64
C ARG A 414 -12.46 0.27 3.47
N ASP A 415 -12.96 1.16 4.32
CA ASP A 415 -12.30 2.42 4.61
C ASP A 415 -11.18 2.22 5.64
N GLU A 416 -10.13 3.03 5.53
CA GLU A 416 -8.97 3.02 6.41
C GLU A 416 -8.71 4.40 6.96
N TRP A 417 -8.02 4.45 8.12
CA TRP A 417 -7.51 5.69 8.66
C TRP A 417 -6.37 6.21 7.78
N GLY A 418 -6.39 7.51 7.51
CA GLY A 418 -5.33 8.14 6.74
C GLY A 418 -5.82 9.28 5.85
N TRP A 419 -4.97 9.72 4.96
CA TRP A 419 -5.29 10.80 4.04
C TRP A 419 -6.37 10.39 3.04
N ASN A 420 -7.48 11.12 3.07
CA ASN A 420 -8.53 11.03 2.07
C ASN A 420 -8.90 12.44 1.58
N PRO A 421 -8.60 12.79 0.31
CA PRO A 421 -8.80 14.15 -0.20
C PRO A 421 -10.28 14.56 -0.22
N GLU A 422 -11.19 13.63 -0.56
CA GLU A 422 -12.63 13.89 -0.59
C GLU A 422 -13.17 14.17 0.82
N VAL A 423 -12.80 13.35 1.80
CA VAL A 423 -13.20 13.53 3.20
C VAL A 423 -12.68 14.84 3.75
N GLN A 424 -11.42 15.18 3.49
CA GLN A 424 -10.82 16.44 3.92
C GLN A 424 -11.49 17.64 3.24
N PHE A 425 -11.78 17.54 1.94
CA PHE A 425 -12.50 18.57 1.20
C PHE A 425 -13.89 18.82 1.79
N LEU A 426 -14.68 17.78 2.00
CA LEU A 426 -16.04 17.89 2.57
C LEU A 426 -16.02 18.44 4.00
N ALA A 427 -15.10 17.98 4.83
CA ALA A 427 -14.95 18.45 6.20
C ALA A 427 -14.52 19.94 6.23
N ASN A 428 -13.62 20.36 5.34
CA ASN A 428 -13.23 21.76 5.21
C ASN A 428 -14.41 22.67 4.79
N ARG A 429 -15.47 22.11 4.19
CA ARG A 429 -16.71 22.79 3.80
C ARG A 429 -17.78 22.80 4.90
N GLY A 430 -17.48 22.28 6.09
CA GLY A 430 -18.38 22.31 7.24
C GLY A 430 -19.25 21.07 7.43
N TYR A 431 -19.03 20.00 6.66
CA TYR A 431 -19.73 18.74 6.83
C TYR A 431 -18.98 17.81 7.78
N ALA A 432 -19.67 17.17 8.70
CA ALA A 432 -19.13 15.97 9.32
C ALA A 432 -19.21 14.83 8.29
N VAL A 433 -18.13 14.04 8.16
CA VAL A 433 -18.08 12.93 7.20
C VAL A 433 -17.97 11.62 7.95
N LEU A 434 -18.92 10.73 7.71
CA LEU A 434 -19.00 9.40 8.33
C LEU A 434 -18.69 8.33 7.27
N GLN A 435 -17.55 7.65 7.45
CA GLN A 435 -17.14 6.47 6.69
C GLN A 435 -17.43 5.23 7.54
N ILE A 436 -18.14 4.26 7.00
CA ILE A 436 -18.57 3.07 7.72
C ILE A 436 -18.05 1.81 7.04
N ASN A 437 -17.36 0.96 7.79
CA ASN A 437 -17.05 -0.39 7.37
C ASN A 437 -18.26 -1.28 7.65
N PHE A 438 -19.21 -1.23 6.73
CA PHE A 438 -20.49 -1.94 6.86
C PHE A 438 -20.31 -3.46 6.85
N ARG A 439 -21.36 -4.21 7.17
CA ARG A 439 -21.34 -5.68 7.19
C ARG A 439 -20.80 -6.24 5.86
N GLY A 440 -19.77 -7.06 5.92
CA GLY A 440 -19.08 -7.64 4.78
C GLY A 440 -17.82 -6.89 4.34
N SER A 441 -17.50 -5.76 5.01
CA SER A 441 -16.22 -5.05 4.78
C SER A 441 -15.05 -5.88 5.28
#